data_1b3bc6274a6b08a3094f8d193c42cde4
#
_entry.id   1b3bc6274a6b08a3094f8d193c42cde4
#
_cell.length_a   1.000
_cell.length_b   1.000
_cell.length_c   1.000
_cell.angle_alpha   90.00
_cell.angle_beta   90.00
_cell.angle_gamma   90.00
#
_symmetry.space_group_name_H-M   'P 1'
#
loop_
_entity.id
_entity.type
_entity.pdbx_description
1 polymer ?
#
loop_
_entity_poly.entity_id
_entity_poly.type
_entity_poly.pdbx_seq_one_letter_code
_entity_poly.pdbx_strand_id
1 'polypeptide(L)'
;MSILLVAIGGALGSVMRYLLGTWVQSVSESIDFPYGTLMVNLIGCFVIGFFSQLAETRGAFTSESRAFVFIGILGGFTTFSAFGNDTINLVRDGEMFNALANVGANVILGLALVWLGHTVAYWIWK
;
A
#
# COMPACT_ATOMS: atom_id res chain seq x y z
N MET A 1 7.80 -4.40 23.84
CA MET A 1 7.32 -3.09 23.38
C MET A 1 7.08 -3.06 21.86
N SER A 2 8.02 -3.58 21.06
CA SER A 2 7.84 -3.61 19.59
C SER A 2 6.62 -4.40 19.15
N ILE A 3 6.33 -5.54 19.78
CA ILE A 3 5.16 -6.34 19.44
C ILE A 3 3.88 -5.56 19.65
N LEU A 4 3.80 -4.81 20.76
CA LEU A 4 2.62 -3.99 21.04
C LEU A 4 2.46 -2.88 20.01
N LEU A 5 3.56 -2.22 19.63
CA LEU A 5 3.55 -1.17 18.62
C LEU A 5 3.14 -1.73 17.25
N VAL A 6 3.64 -2.91 16.88
CA VAL A 6 3.23 -3.57 15.64
C VAL A 6 1.74 -3.91 15.68
N ALA A 7 1.24 -4.41 16.81
CA ALA A 7 -0.18 -4.75 16.96
C ALA A 7 -1.07 -3.51 16.82
N ILE A 8 -0.71 -2.42 17.49
CA ILE A 8 -1.49 -1.17 17.40
C ILE A 8 -1.40 -0.58 16.00
N GLY A 9 -0.20 -0.53 15.44
CA GLY A 9 0.01 -0.04 14.07
C GLY A 9 -0.74 -0.89 13.05
N GLY A 10 -0.69 -2.21 13.21
CA GLY A 10 -1.41 -3.12 12.33
C GLY A 10 -2.91 -2.92 12.40
N ALA A 11 -3.45 -2.73 13.60
CA ALA A 11 -4.86 -2.43 13.77
C ALA A 11 -5.25 -1.13 13.06
N LEU A 12 -4.46 -0.07 13.24
CA LEU A 12 -4.69 1.21 12.56
C LEU A 12 -4.60 1.05 11.05
N GLY A 13 -3.56 0.40 10.56
CA GLY A 13 -3.36 0.20 9.13
C GLY A 13 -4.49 -0.62 8.51
N SER A 14 -4.91 -1.68 9.17
CA SER A 14 -6.00 -2.54 8.67
C SER A 14 -7.33 -1.80 8.61
N VAL A 15 -7.63 -0.98 9.63
CA VAL A 15 -8.85 -0.17 9.64
C VAL A 15 -8.81 0.87 8.53
N MET A 16 -7.66 1.55 8.36
CA MET A 16 -7.49 2.52 7.30
C MET A 16 -7.66 1.87 5.92
N ARG A 17 -7.08 0.68 5.74
CA ARG A 17 -7.25 -0.08 4.49
C ARG A 17 -8.70 -0.39 4.22
N TYR A 18 -9.43 -0.84 5.23
CA TYR A 18 -10.84 -1.17 5.09
C TYR A 18 -11.66 0.05 4.69
N LEU A 19 -11.47 1.17 5.39
CA LEU A 19 -12.24 2.38 5.15
C LEU A 19 -11.92 2.99 3.77
N LEU A 20 -10.64 3.15 3.47
CA LEU A 20 -10.23 3.75 2.20
C LEU A 20 -10.58 2.84 1.02
N GLY A 21 -10.27 1.56 1.14
CA GLY A 21 -10.53 0.60 0.07
C GLY A 21 -12.02 0.49 -0.25
N THR A 22 -12.85 0.42 0.79
CA THR A 22 -14.30 0.35 0.63
C THR A 22 -14.84 1.63 -0.02
N TRP A 23 -14.35 2.79 0.45
CA TRP A 23 -14.77 4.06 -0.11
C TRP A 23 -14.38 4.20 -1.58
N VAL A 24 -13.14 3.89 -1.93
CA VAL A 24 -12.67 3.98 -3.31
C VAL A 24 -13.47 3.04 -4.21
N GLN A 25 -13.71 1.81 -3.74
CA GLN A 25 -14.47 0.84 -4.53
C GLN A 25 -15.90 1.33 -4.78
N SER A 26 -16.53 1.93 -3.77
CA SER A 26 -17.88 2.43 -3.91
C SER A 26 -17.96 3.64 -4.86
N VAL A 27 -16.98 4.55 -4.78
CA VAL A 27 -16.93 5.74 -5.63
C VAL A 27 -16.65 5.35 -7.09
N SER A 28 -15.83 4.31 -7.29
CA SER A 28 -15.51 3.84 -8.66
C SER A 28 -16.71 3.21 -9.37
N GLU A 29 -17.70 2.78 -8.61
CA GLU A 29 -18.90 2.09 -9.13
C GLU A 29 -18.56 0.86 -9.96
N SER A 30 -17.33 0.35 -9.84
CA SER A 30 -16.89 -0.84 -10.57
C SER A 30 -17.27 -2.09 -9.80
N ILE A 31 -17.85 -3.06 -10.47
CA ILE A 31 -18.15 -4.36 -9.90
C ILE A 31 -16.99 -5.33 -10.12
N ASP A 32 -16.33 -5.19 -11.25
CA ASP A 32 -15.34 -6.16 -11.71
C ASP A 32 -13.93 -5.82 -11.27
N PHE A 33 -13.47 -4.58 -11.48
CA PHE A 33 -12.09 -4.21 -11.23
C PHE A 33 -11.89 -3.78 -9.77
N PRO A 34 -10.85 -4.32 -9.09
CA PRO A 34 -10.61 -4.03 -7.66
C PRO A 34 -9.86 -2.71 -7.45
N TYR A 35 -10.51 -1.58 -7.72
CA TYR A 35 -9.90 -0.26 -7.55
C TYR A 35 -9.54 0.04 -6.10
N GLY A 36 -10.34 -0.45 -5.15
CA GLY A 36 -10.08 -0.21 -3.73
C GLY A 36 -8.74 -0.76 -3.28
N THR A 37 -8.49 -2.03 -3.58
CA THR A 37 -7.22 -2.69 -3.25
C THR A 37 -6.06 -2.04 -3.99
N LEU A 38 -6.25 -1.73 -5.26
CA LEU A 38 -5.22 -1.06 -6.06
C LEU A 38 -4.82 0.28 -5.44
N MET A 39 -5.80 1.13 -5.12
CA MET A 39 -5.53 2.45 -4.58
C MET A 39 -4.83 2.37 -3.22
N VAL A 40 -5.28 1.48 -2.35
CA VAL A 40 -4.65 1.24 -1.05
C VAL A 40 -3.18 0.87 -1.24
N ASN A 41 -2.90 -0.06 -2.13
CA ASN A 41 -1.52 -0.49 -2.38
C ASN A 41 -0.67 0.63 -2.98
N LEU A 42 -1.22 1.41 -3.90
CA LEU A 42 -0.49 2.53 -4.52
C LEU A 42 -0.16 3.62 -3.50
N ILE A 43 -1.12 3.97 -2.65
CA ILE A 43 -0.88 4.95 -1.58
C ILE A 43 0.19 4.42 -0.63
N GLY A 44 0.10 3.16 -0.24
CA GLY A 44 1.10 2.53 0.62
C GLY A 44 2.49 2.54 0.01
N CYS A 45 2.58 2.30 -1.30
CA CYS A 45 3.86 2.34 -2.01
C CYS A 45 4.49 3.73 -1.97
N PHE A 46 3.71 4.76 -2.21
CA PHE A 46 4.21 6.13 -2.13
C PHE A 46 4.68 6.46 -0.70
N VAL A 47 3.86 6.13 0.29
CA VAL A 47 4.15 6.45 1.69
C VAL A 47 5.40 5.71 2.17
N ILE A 48 5.55 4.42 1.83
CA ILE A 48 6.74 3.68 2.27
C ILE A 48 8.00 4.23 1.60
N GLY A 49 7.92 4.62 0.33
CA GLY A 49 9.06 5.24 -0.36
C GLY A 49 9.46 6.55 0.30
N PHE A 50 8.48 7.38 0.62
CA PHE A 50 8.71 8.66 1.27
C PHE A 50 9.38 8.49 2.64
N PHE A 51 8.82 7.65 3.50
CA PHE A 51 9.37 7.44 4.83
C PHE A 51 10.70 6.69 4.82
N SER A 52 10.91 5.78 3.85
CA SER A 52 12.19 5.09 3.71
C SER A 52 13.32 6.06 3.41
N GLN A 53 13.07 7.05 2.55
CA GLN A 53 14.07 8.07 2.26
C GLN A 53 14.40 8.90 3.50
N LEU A 54 13.39 9.28 4.27
CA LEU A 54 13.62 10.02 5.51
C LEU A 54 14.41 9.18 6.52
N ALA A 55 14.12 7.89 6.61
CA ALA A 55 14.82 7.00 7.52
C ALA A 55 16.31 6.89 7.17
N GLU A 56 16.61 6.79 5.87
CA GLU A 56 17.99 6.62 5.41
C GLU A 56 18.81 7.90 5.54
N THR A 57 18.25 9.03 5.14
CA THR A 57 19.02 10.27 5.03
C THR A 57 18.98 11.12 6.28
N ARG A 58 17.91 11.06 7.06
CA ARG A 58 17.71 11.89 8.24
C ARG A 58 17.78 11.13 9.56
N GLY A 59 17.83 9.79 9.49
CA GLY A 59 17.75 8.99 10.70
C GLY A 59 16.48 9.26 11.50
N ALA A 60 15.37 9.55 10.77
CA ALA A 60 14.15 10.05 11.37
C ALA A 60 13.44 9.04 12.27
N PHE A 61 13.74 7.76 12.09
CA PHE A 61 13.01 6.70 12.78
C PHE A 61 13.92 5.94 13.74
N THR A 62 13.43 5.74 14.97
CA THR A 62 14.02 4.80 15.91
C THR A 62 13.60 3.38 15.51
N SER A 63 14.19 2.35 16.13
CA SER A 63 13.76 0.98 15.84
C SER A 63 12.30 0.76 16.24
N GLU A 64 11.83 1.40 17.29
CA GLU A 64 10.43 1.28 17.72
C GLU A 64 9.47 2.01 16.79
N SER A 65 9.78 3.24 16.39
CA SER A 65 8.93 3.96 15.45
C SER A 65 8.95 3.31 14.07
N ARG A 66 10.08 2.71 13.69
CA ARG A 66 10.16 1.94 12.44
C ARG A 66 9.23 0.72 12.48
N ALA A 67 9.23 -0.01 13.61
CA ALA A 67 8.34 -1.14 13.78
C ALA A 67 6.86 -0.71 13.72
N PHE A 68 6.53 0.41 14.38
CA PHE A 68 5.17 0.93 14.38
C PHE A 68 4.70 1.35 12.98
N VAL A 69 5.51 2.14 12.27
CA VAL A 69 5.12 2.73 10.98
C VAL A 69 5.26 1.71 9.85
N PHE A 70 6.45 1.11 9.68
CA PHE A 70 6.71 0.28 8.51
C PHE A 70 6.07 -1.10 8.62
N ILE A 71 6.27 -1.76 9.76
CA ILE A 71 5.76 -3.12 9.93
C ILE A 71 4.28 -3.07 10.34
N GLY A 72 3.94 -2.21 11.29
CA GLY A 72 2.57 -2.11 11.80
C GLY A 72 1.63 -1.42 10.82
N ILE A 73 1.73 -0.10 10.72
CA ILE A 73 0.76 0.69 9.94
C ILE A 73 0.80 0.29 8.47
N LEU A 74 1.95 0.41 7.83
CA LEU A 74 2.06 0.13 6.39
C LEU A 74 1.88 -1.35 6.09
N GLY A 75 2.39 -2.23 6.96
CA GLY A 75 2.18 -3.67 6.80
C GLY A 75 0.73 -4.08 6.89
N GLY A 76 -0.05 -3.45 7.77
CA GLY A 76 -1.49 -3.68 7.86
C GLY A 76 -2.29 -2.98 6.77
N PHE A 77 -1.80 -1.84 6.30
CA PHE A 77 -2.49 -1.05 5.29
C PHE A 77 -2.43 -1.69 3.90
N THR A 78 -1.25 -2.17 3.47
CA THR A 78 -1.08 -2.78 2.16
C THR A 78 -1.38 -4.27 2.19
N THR A 79 -1.70 -4.85 1.02
CA THR A 79 -2.05 -6.27 0.99
C THR A 79 -1.69 -6.91 -0.36
N PHE A 80 -0.83 -7.92 -0.28
CA PHE A 80 -0.52 -8.75 -1.44
C PHE A 80 -1.57 -9.85 -1.63
N SER A 81 -2.08 -10.41 -0.54
CA SER A 81 -3.03 -11.53 -0.61
C SER A 81 -4.36 -11.12 -1.25
N ALA A 82 -4.88 -9.93 -0.93
CA ALA A 82 -6.09 -9.43 -1.57
C ALA A 82 -5.85 -9.17 -3.06
N PHE A 83 -4.73 -8.57 -3.39
CA PHE A 83 -4.33 -8.37 -4.79
C PHE A 83 -4.28 -9.70 -5.56
N GLY A 84 -3.65 -10.72 -4.98
CA GLY A 84 -3.56 -12.02 -5.61
C GLY A 84 -4.92 -12.67 -5.80
N ASN A 85 -5.75 -12.64 -4.76
CA ASN A 85 -7.09 -13.22 -4.83
C ASN A 85 -7.97 -12.50 -5.85
N ASP A 86 -7.92 -11.16 -5.86
CA ASP A 86 -8.67 -10.36 -6.83
C ASP A 86 -8.26 -10.71 -8.27
N THR A 87 -6.96 -10.86 -8.50
CA THR A 87 -6.44 -11.20 -9.82
C THR A 87 -6.93 -12.57 -10.28
N ILE A 88 -6.86 -13.57 -9.41
CA ILE A 88 -7.29 -14.93 -9.76
C ILE A 88 -8.80 -14.96 -10.00
N ASN A 89 -9.58 -14.20 -9.23
CA ASN A 89 -11.02 -14.11 -9.44
C ASN A 89 -11.34 -13.52 -10.82
N LEU A 90 -10.59 -12.50 -11.25
CA LEU A 90 -10.76 -11.93 -12.59
C LEU A 90 -10.45 -12.96 -13.67
N VAL A 91 -9.39 -13.75 -13.50
CA VAL A 91 -9.07 -14.82 -14.45
C VAL A 91 -10.19 -15.85 -14.50
N ARG A 92 -10.71 -16.27 -13.35
CA ARG A 92 -11.77 -17.27 -13.27
C ARG A 92 -13.07 -16.78 -13.88
N ASP A 93 -13.33 -15.49 -13.82
CA ASP A 93 -14.52 -14.88 -14.40
C ASP A 93 -14.36 -14.60 -15.89
N GLY A 94 -13.24 -14.99 -16.50
CA GLY A 94 -12.99 -14.78 -17.92
C GLY A 94 -12.54 -13.37 -18.27
N GLU A 95 -12.15 -12.57 -17.28
CA GLU A 95 -11.73 -11.19 -17.49
C GLU A 95 -10.21 -11.06 -17.49
N MET A 96 -9.56 -11.71 -18.46
CA MET A 96 -8.11 -11.77 -18.53
C MET A 96 -7.49 -10.38 -18.70
N PHE A 97 -8.11 -9.49 -19.47
CA PHE A 97 -7.58 -8.14 -19.65
C PHE A 97 -7.54 -7.40 -18.31
N ASN A 98 -8.62 -7.47 -17.54
CA ASN A 98 -8.66 -6.83 -16.22
C ASN A 98 -7.69 -7.48 -15.24
N ALA A 99 -7.49 -8.79 -15.33
CA ALA A 99 -6.51 -9.48 -14.48
C ALA A 99 -5.10 -8.97 -14.78
N LEU A 100 -4.74 -8.88 -16.05
CA LEU A 100 -3.41 -8.38 -16.45
C LEU A 100 -3.25 -6.90 -16.11
N ALA A 101 -4.30 -6.11 -16.28
CA ALA A 101 -4.28 -4.69 -15.89
C ALA A 101 -4.07 -4.54 -14.39
N ASN A 102 -4.70 -5.38 -13.58
CA ASN A 102 -4.54 -5.35 -12.13
C ASN A 102 -3.10 -5.68 -11.73
N VAL A 103 -2.52 -6.71 -12.32
CA VAL A 103 -1.12 -7.08 -12.06
C VAL A 103 -0.19 -5.94 -12.49
N GLY A 104 -0.35 -5.45 -13.71
CA GLY A 104 0.48 -4.37 -14.24
C GLY A 104 0.39 -3.11 -13.40
N ALA A 105 -0.81 -2.71 -13.03
CA ALA A 105 -1.02 -1.50 -12.23
C ALA A 105 -0.37 -1.64 -10.84
N ASN A 106 -0.61 -2.75 -10.15
CA ASN A 106 -0.02 -2.94 -8.82
C ASN A 106 1.51 -2.99 -8.88
N VAL A 107 2.09 -3.69 -9.85
CA VAL A 107 3.54 -3.87 -9.94
C VAL A 107 4.21 -2.62 -10.52
N ILE A 108 3.77 -2.18 -11.68
CA ILE A 108 4.45 -1.09 -12.39
C ILE A 108 4.21 0.25 -11.69
N LEU A 109 2.95 0.59 -11.44
CA LEU A 109 2.63 1.85 -10.76
C LEU A 109 3.07 1.81 -9.31
N GLY A 110 3.00 0.65 -8.65
CA GLY A 110 3.45 0.50 -7.29
C GLY A 110 4.94 0.81 -7.16
N LEU A 111 5.78 0.19 -8.00
CA LEU A 111 7.21 0.44 -7.99
C LEU A 111 7.53 1.89 -8.36
N ALA A 112 6.82 2.44 -9.34
CA ALA A 112 6.99 3.84 -9.73
C ALA A 112 6.67 4.78 -8.57
N LEU A 113 5.63 4.48 -7.79
CA LEU A 113 5.23 5.31 -6.65
C LEU A 113 6.18 5.18 -5.46
N VAL A 114 6.78 4.00 -5.24
CA VAL A 114 7.86 3.87 -4.25
C VAL A 114 9.01 4.79 -4.63
N TRP A 115 9.44 4.73 -5.89
CA TRP A 115 10.51 5.59 -6.38
C TRP A 115 10.14 7.07 -6.27
N LEU A 116 8.91 7.41 -6.63
CA LEU A 116 8.44 8.80 -6.54
C LEU A 116 8.43 9.28 -5.09
N GLY A 117 8.01 8.44 -4.16
CA GLY A 117 8.04 8.77 -2.74
C GLY A 117 9.45 9.08 -2.25
N HIS A 118 10.42 8.23 -2.62
CA HIS A 118 11.84 8.49 -2.34
C HIS A 118 12.28 9.83 -2.91
N THR A 119 11.93 10.09 -4.16
CA THR A 119 12.33 11.31 -4.85
C THR A 119 11.73 12.56 -4.21
N VAL A 120 10.45 12.53 -3.88
CA VAL A 120 9.77 13.65 -3.24
C VAL A 120 10.41 13.97 -1.90
N ALA A 121 10.65 12.94 -1.08
CA ALA A 121 11.30 13.15 0.22
C ALA A 121 12.71 13.70 0.06
N TYR A 122 13.46 13.19 -0.90
CA TYR A 122 14.81 13.69 -1.19
C TYR A 122 14.78 15.18 -1.54
N TRP A 123 13.87 15.59 -2.42
CA TRP A 123 13.80 16.99 -2.85
C TRP A 123 13.32 17.92 -1.75
N ILE A 124 12.45 17.45 -0.86
CA ILE A 124 11.96 18.28 0.24
C ILE A 124 13.04 18.50 1.31
N TRP A 125 13.83 17.47 1.60
CA TRP A 125 14.82 17.51 2.67
C TRP A 125 16.27 17.32 2.21
N LYS A 126 16.59 17.69 1.00
CA LYS A 126 17.98 17.59 0.51
C LYS A 126 18.90 18.64 1.13
#